data_143a2bf7856e29cd1d6ad6ef17cf68a5
#
_entry.id   143a2bf7856e29cd1d6ad6ef17cf68a5
#
_cell.length_a   1.000
_cell.length_b   1.000
_cell.length_c   1.000
_cell.angle_alpha   90.00
_cell.angle_beta   90.00
_cell.angle_gamma   90.00
#
_symmetry.space_group_name_H-M   'P 1'
#
loop_
_entity.id
_entity.type
_entity.pdbx_description
1 polymer ?
#
loop_
_entity_poly.entity_id
_entity_poly.type
_entity_poly.pdbx_seq_one_letter_code
_entity_poly.pdbx_strand_id
1 'polypeptide(L)'
;CSAYRLDWNGLSFVWTGDGRPDRLSIEYSKGVDVFVTETQNDLGRLMELKMGVPDWWYNYMIDTHHTPHFAAGYMFDQVQPRLAMVTHVEYEQDLVNEVTAGVREHYDGLFAFGAPDVVVVNVTEDAIWIRDAALPDMAGSPRPNPMEMFPGGVDTMPDEMPLPPVNRPRESQQDAY
;
A
#
# COMPACT_ATOMS: atom_id res chain seq x y z
N CYS A 1 -2.87 12.05 -6.32
CA CYS A 1 -1.61 11.40 -5.93
C CYS A 1 -0.61 11.52 -7.07
N SER A 2 0.68 11.49 -6.76
CA SER A 2 1.76 11.57 -7.74
C SER A 2 2.72 10.43 -7.52
N ALA A 3 3.02 9.68 -8.58
CA ALA A 3 4.10 8.71 -8.58
C ALA A 3 5.41 9.39 -8.99
N TYR A 4 6.50 8.89 -8.46
CA TYR A 4 7.85 9.41 -8.74
C TYR A 4 8.73 8.29 -9.28
N ARG A 5 9.41 8.58 -10.37
CA ARG A 5 10.45 7.73 -10.93
C ARG A 5 11.80 8.42 -10.85
N LEU A 6 12.81 7.70 -10.37
CA LEU A 6 14.20 8.11 -10.34
C LEU A 6 15.00 7.15 -11.22
N ASP A 7 15.69 7.71 -12.21
CA ASP A 7 16.69 6.98 -12.98
C ASP A 7 18.07 7.58 -12.65
N TRP A 8 18.99 6.76 -12.18
CA TRP A 8 20.31 7.19 -11.76
C TRP A 8 21.38 6.14 -12.06
N ASN A 9 22.37 6.51 -12.83
CA ASN A 9 23.53 5.67 -13.13
C ASN A 9 23.16 4.26 -13.61
N GLY A 10 22.18 4.16 -14.51
CA GLY A 10 21.70 2.89 -15.05
C GLY A 10 20.74 2.10 -14.17
N LEU A 11 20.45 2.61 -12.96
CA LEU A 11 19.49 2.03 -12.04
C LEU A 11 18.20 2.85 -12.01
N SER A 12 17.10 2.20 -11.61
CA SER A 12 15.78 2.80 -11.61
C SER A 12 14.96 2.45 -10.37
N PHE A 13 14.27 3.45 -9.85
CA PHE A 13 13.41 3.35 -8.68
C PHE A 13 12.09 4.04 -8.95
N VAL A 14 10.99 3.42 -8.54
CA VAL A 14 9.66 4.04 -8.58
C VAL A 14 8.99 3.94 -7.21
N TRP A 15 8.34 5.02 -6.82
CA TRP A 15 7.45 5.08 -5.67
C TRP A 15 6.12 5.71 -6.10
N THR A 16 5.02 4.97 -5.90
CA THR A 16 3.70 5.43 -6.33
C THR A 16 3.05 6.45 -5.40
N GLY A 17 3.53 6.54 -4.14
CA GLY A 17 2.77 7.23 -3.10
C GLY A 17 1.47 6.51 -2.79
N ASP A 18 0.60 7.15 -2.02
CA ASP A 18 -0.74 6.63 -1.73
C ASP A 18 -1.63 6.84 -2.94
N GLY A 19 -2.34 5.81 -3.35
CA GLY A 19 -3.24 5.90 -4.49
C GLY A 19 -3.74 4.56 -4.99
N ARG A 20 -4.68 4.63 -5.91
CA ARG A 20 -5.17 3.43 -6.59
C ARG A 20 -4.20 3.00 -7.69
N PRO A 21 -4.23 1.72 -8.07
CA PRO A 21 -3.53 1.27 -9.25
C PRO A 21 -3.93 2.09 -10.48
N ASP A 22 -2.96 2.52 -11.25
CA ASP A 22 -3.22 3.24 -12.49
C ASP A 22 -2.31 2.75 -13.64
N ARG A 23 -2.85 2.80 -14.84
CA ARG A 23 -2.19 2.30 -16.04
C ARG A 23 -0.88 3.03 -16.34
N LEU A 24 -0.81 4.33 -16.11
CA LEU A 24 0.38 5.10 -16.42
C LEU A 24 1.52 4.76 -15.46
N SER A 25 1.23 4.62 -14.16
CA SER A 25 2.22 4.16 -13.19
C SER A 25 2.78 2.80 -13.56
N ILE A 26 1.95 1.86 -14.00
CA ILE A 26 2.40 0.55 -14.49
C ILE A 26 3.26 0.71 -15.76
N GLU A 27 2.78 1.44 -16.76
CA GLU A 27 3.44 1.59 -18.04
C GLU A 27 4.84 2.21 -17.91
N TYR A 28 4.95 3.30 -17.13
CA TYR A 28 6.22 3.98 -16.91
C TYR A 28 7.16 3.30 -15.92
N SER A 29 6.71 2.23 -15.27
CA SER A 29 7.50 1.48 -14.27
C SER A 29 7.99 0.13 -14.78
N LYS A 30 7.64 -0.27 -16.00
CA LYS A 30 8.01 -1.60 -16.51
C LYS A 30 9.53 -1.83 -16.46
N GLY A 31 9.91 -2.95 -15.82
CA GLY A 31 11.27 -3.41 -15.72
C GLY A 31 12.20 -2.57 -14.85
N VAL A 32 11.65 -1.74 -13.95
CA VAL A 32 12.49 -0.98 -13.00
C VAL A 32 13.19 -1.90 -12.01
N ASP A 33 14.29 -1.44 -11.43
CA ASP A 33 15.00 -2.22 -10.42
C ASP A 33 14.20 -2.35 -9.13
N VAL A 34 13.64 -1.26 -8.64
CA VAL A 34 12.82 -1.25 -7.42
C VAL A 34 11.51 -0.55 -7.69
N PHE A 35 10.41 -1.23 -7.36
CA PHE A 35 9.08 -0.67 -7.43
C PHE A 35 8.41 -0.72 -6.04
N VAL A 36 8.11 0.45 -5.50
CA VAL A 36 7.49 0.60 -4.19
C VAL A 36 6.08 1.15 -4.36
N THR A 37 5.09 0.45 -3.83
CA THR A 37 3.70 0.94 -3.75
C THR A 37 3.21 0.87 -2.32
N GLU A 38 2.26 1.74 -1.99
CA GLU A 38 1.48 1.52 -0.79
C GLU A 38 0.54 0.34 -1.00
N THR A 39 0.12 -0.28 0.06
CA THR A 39 -1.00 -1.22 0.02
C THR A 39 -1.74 -1.23 1.33
N GLN A 40 -3.03 -1.54 1.24
CA GLN A 40 -3.86 -1.74 2.41
C GLN A 40 -4.31 -3.20 2.47
N ASN A 41 -4.32 -3.72 3.68
CA ASN A 41 -4.96 -5.00 4.00
C ASN A 41 -6.46 -4.91 3.73
N ASP A 42 -7.15 -6.03 3.88
CA ASP A 42 -8.60 -5.98 4.06
C ASP A 42 -8.90 -5.19 5.35
N LEU A 43 -9.16 -3.92 5.20
CA LEU A 43 -9.40 -3.00 6.30
C LEU A 43 -10.66 -3.35 7.08
N GLY A 44 -11.62 -4.08 6.50
CA GLY A 44 -12.81 -4.54 7.23
C GLY A 44 -12.39 -5.29 8.46
N ARG A 45 -11.47 -6.22 8.29
CA ARG A 45 -10.91 -6.96 9.41
C ARG A 45 -10.10 -6.08 10.36
N LEU A 46 -9.32 -5.15 9.84
CA LEU A 46 -8.53 -4.23 10.66
C LEU A 46 -9.41 -3.28 11.47
N MET A 47 -10.42 -2.70 10.84
CA MET A 47 -11.34 -1.76 11.47
C MET A 47 -12.31 -2.45 12.43
N GLU A 48 -12.81 -3.63 12.08
CA GLU A 48 -13.63 -4.45 12.97
C GLU A 48 -12.86 -4.83 14.25
N LEU A 49 -11.59 -5.19 14.11
CA LEU A 49 -10.74 -5.58 15.22
C LEU A 49 -10.26 -4.39 16.08
N LYS A 50 -10.04 -3.22 15.50
CA LYS A 50 -9.38 -2.11 16.19
C LYS A 50 -10.27 -0.91 16.49
N MET A 51 -11.30 -0.65 15.73
CA MET A 51 -12.01 0.63 15.79
C MET A 51 -13.53 0.55 15.79
N GLY A 52 -14.13 -0.59 15.50
CA GLY A 52 -15.59 -0.74 15.41
C GLY A 52 -16.24 0.20 14.41
N VAL A 53 -15.54 0.52 13.33
CA VAL A 53 -16.00 1.48 12.31
C VAL A 53 -16.97 0.78 11.35
N PRO A 54 -18.01 1.46 10.84
CA PRO A 54 -18.95 0.88 9.90
C PRO A 54 -18.27 0.47 8.57
N ASP A 55 -18.75 -0.64 7.98
CA ASP A 55 -18.24 -1.18 6.69
C ASP A 55 -18.20 -0.15 5.56
N TRP A 56 -19.16 0.77 5.52
CA TRP A 56 -19.19 1.79 4.48
C TRP A 56 -18.01 2.76 4.54
N TRP A 57 -17.55 3.11 5.76
CA TRP A 57 -16.38 3.97 5.95
C TRP A 57 -15.12 3.32 5.42
N TYR A 58 -14.99 2.07 5.73
CA TYR A 58 -13.96 1.19 5.26
C TYR A 58 -13.87 1.12 3.73
N ASN A 59 -14.97 0.75 3.07
CA ASN A 59 -15.04 0.70 1.61
C ASN A 59 -14.71 2.06 0.99
N TYR A 60 -15.17 3.15 1.62
CA TYR A 60 -14.85 4.49 1.16
C TYR A 60 -13.35 4.78 1.24
N MET A 61 -12.69 4.47 2.35
CA MET A 61 -11.27 4.75 2.55
C MET A 61 -10.38 3.91 1.63
N ILE A 62 -10.68 2.64 1.45
CA ILE A 62 -9.89 1.76 0.59
C ILE A 62 -10.20 1.97 -0.88
N ASP A 63 -11.44 1.81 -1.27
CA ASP A 63 -11.82 1.80 -2.69
C ASP A 63 -11.58 3.13 -3.40
N THR A 64 -11.42 4.22 -2.66
CA THR A 64 -11.24 5.54 -3.26
C THR A 64 -9.84 6.10 -3.13
N HIS A 65 -9.02 5.61 -2.21
CA HIS A 65 -7.75 6.25 -1.87
C HIS A 65 -6.54 5.32 -1.90
N HIS A 66 -6.72 4.00 -1.71
CA HIS A 66 -5.62 3.08 -1.51
C HIS A 66 -5.62 1.89 -2.48
N THR A 67 -4.48 1.23 -2.57
CA THR A 67 -4.27 0.02 -3.35
C THR A 67 -4.55 -1.21 -2.49
N PRO A 68 -5.55 -2.05 -2.83
CA PRO A 68 -5.72 -3.35 -2.17
C PRO A 68 -4.52 -4.27 -2.41
N HIS A 69 -4.24 -5.16 -1.45
CA HIS A 69 -3.05 -6.02 -1.49
C HIS A 69 -2.96 -6.93 -2.74
N PHE A 70 -4.07 -7.50 -3.19
CA PHE A 70 -4.10 -8.27 -4.43
C PHE A 70 -3.83 -7.41 -5.67
N ALA A 71 -4.29 -6.15 -5.66
CA ALA A 71 -4.02 -5.21 -6.75
C ALA A 71 -2.56 -4.77 -6.77
N ALA A 72 -1.89 -4.67 -5.62
CA ALA A 72 -0.44 -4.48 -5.56
C ALA A 72 0.29 -5.65 -6.23
N GLY A 73 -0.15 -6.89 -5.96
CA GLY A 73 0.37 -8.09 -6.64
C GLY A 73 0.20 -8.03 -8.16
N TYR A 74 -0.96 -7.61 -8.63
CA TYR A 74 -1.20 -7.40 -10.05
C TYR A 74 -0.26 -6.33 -10.66
N MET A 75 -0.08 -5.19 -9.97
CA MET A 75 0.87 -4.17 -10.43
C MET A 75 2.29 -4.71 -10.54
N PHE A 76 2.74 -5.49 -9.55
CA PHE A 76 4.06 -6.12 -9.58
C PHE A 76 4.22 -7.10 -10.75
N ASP A 77 3.19 -7.89 -11.05
CA ASP A 77 3.19 -8.77 -12.22
C ASP A 77 3.32 -7.98 -13.53
N GLN A 78 2.60 -6.88 -13.66
CA GLN A 78 2.65 -6.05 -14.86
C GLN A 78 3.97 -5.25 -15.00
N VAL A 79 4.56 -4.83 -13.89
CA VAL A 79 5.80 -4.05 -13.84
C VAL A 79 7.04 -4.92 -13.99
N GLN A 80 7.03 -6.13 -13.41
CA GLN A 80 8.16 -7.07 -13.36
C GLN A 80 9.45 -6.42 -12.81
N PRO A 81 9.42 -5.79 -11.62
CA PRO A 81 10.61 -5.19 -11.04
C PRO A 81 11.59 -6.27 -10.56
N ARG A 82 12.88 -5.91 -10.40
CA ARG A 82 13.85 -6.77 -9.73
C ARG A 82 13.53 -6.94 -8.23
N LEU A 83 12.96 -5.90 -7.61
CA LEU A 83 12.42 -5.94 -6.24
C LEU A 83 11.10 -5.17 -6.20
N ALA A 84 10.04 -5.86 -5.81
CA ALA A 84 8.75 -5.27 -5.43
C ALA A 84 8.70 -5.01 -3.93
N MET A 85 8.19 -3.86 -3.52
CA MET A 85 8.03 -3.53 -2.10
C MET A 85 6.67 -2.91 -1.82
N VAL A 86 6.13 -3.22 -0.66
CA VAL A 86 4.94 -2.55 -0.12
C VAL A 86 5.29 -1.72 1.10
N THR A 87 4.62 -0.59 1.24
CA THR A 87 4.69 0.31 2.38
C THR A 87 3.28 0.67 2.84
N HIS A 88 3.16 1.48 3.88
CA HIS A 88 1.88 1.98 4.38
C HIS A 88 0.90 0.85 4.74
N VAL A 89 1.41 -0.23 5.27
CA VAL A 89 0.68 -1.42 5.67
C VAL A 89 0.83 -1.67 7.16
N GLU A 90 -0.17 -2.26 7.79
CA GLU A 90 -0.07 -2.69 9.18
C GLU A 90 0.76 -3.97 9.29
N TYR A 91 1.60 -4.05 10.33
CA TYR A 91 2.63 -5.10 10.48
C TYR A 91 2.31 -6.15 11.54
N GLU A 92 1.05 -6.34 11.90
CA GLU A 92 0.67 -7.50 12.69
C GLU A 92 0.83 -8.77 11.84
N GLN A 93 1.29 -9.85 12.46
CA GLN A 93 1.67 -11.07 11.72
C GLN A 93 0.56 -11.61 10.81
N ASP A 94 -0.68 -11.57 11.27
CA ASP A 94 -1.82 -12.04 10.49
C ASP A 94 -2.04 -11.17 9.24
N LEU A 95 -1.86 -9.85 9.38
CA LEU A 95 -2.02 -8.90 8.29
C LEU A 95 -0.87 -8.98 7.28
N VAL A 96 0.36 -9.22 7.76
CA VAL A 96 1.50 -9.51 6.87
C VAL A 96 1.27 -10.76 6.04
N ASN A 97 0.71 -11.82 6.64
CA ASN A 97 0.38 -13.05 5.94
C ASN A 97 -0.71 -12.81 4.88
N GLU A 98 -1.72 -12.01 5.20
CA GLU A 98 -2.81 -11.66 4.29
C GLU A 98 -2.30 -10.86 3.08
N VAL A 99 -1.52 -9.80 3.31
CA VAL A 99 -0.90 -9.03 2.22
C VAL A 99 -0.01 -9.91 1.36
N THR A 100 0.80 -10.77 1.99
CA THR A 100 1.65 -11.70 1.25
C THR A 100 0.84 -12.64 0.39
N ALA A 101 -0.26 -13.21 0.91
CA ALA A 101 -1.13 -14.08 0.16
C ALA A 101 -1.74 -13.37 -1.05
N GLY A 102 -2.29 -12.16 -0.86
CA GLY A 102 -2.88 -11.39 -1.95
C GLY A 102 -1.86 -10.97 -3.02
N VAL A 103 -0.66 -10.55 -2.63
CA VAL A 103 0.41 -10.27 -3.59
C VAL A 103 0.76 -11.53 -4.39
N ARG A 104 0.83 -12.68 -3.72
CA ARG A 104 1.18 -13.98 -4.34
C ARG A 104 0.10 -14.56 -5.24
N GLU A 105 -1.10 -14.02 -5.25
CA GLU A 105 -2.12 -14.37 -6.26
C GLU A 105 -1.68 -14.03 -7.68
N HIS A 106 -0.81 -13.03 -7.84
CA HIS A 106 -0.42 -12.50 -9.15
C HIS A 106 1.10 -12.45 -9.39
N TYR A 107 1.90 -12.38 -8.34
CA TYR A 107 3.33 -12.10 -8.47
C TYR A 107 4.21 -13.06 -7.67
N ASP A 108 5.11 -13.77 -8.35
CA ASP A 108 6.04 -14.74 -7.77
C ASP A 108 7.47 -14.22 -7.61
N GLY A 109 7.75 -12.97 -8.03
CA GLY A 109 9.08 -12.36 -7.97
C GLY A 109 9.54 -12.00 -6.57
N LEU A 110 10.69 -11.34 -6.48
CA LEU A 110 11.24 -10.89 -5.20
C LEU A 110 10.36 -9.79 -4.60
N PHE A 111 9.86 -10.06 -3.39
CA PHE A 111 8.91 -9.20 -2.70
C PHE A 111 9.34 -8.95 -1.25
N ALA A 112 9.20 -7.71 -0.78
CA ALA A 112 9.53 -7.32 0.58
C ALA A 112 8.58 -6.25 1.13
N PHE A 113 8.52 -6.16 2.46
CA PHE A 113 7.86 -5.09 3.19
C PHE A 113 8.85 -3.97 3.52
N GLY A 114 8.43 -2.72 3.38
CA GLY A 114 9.21 -1.51 3.68
C GLY A 114 9.15 -1.05 5.13
N ALA A 115 8.66 -1.84 6.06
CA ALA A 115 8.52 -1.52 7.50
C ALA A 115 8.38 -2.84 8.31
N PRO A 116 8.23 -2.86 9.65
CA PRO A 116 7.87 -1.75 10.55
C PRO A 116 9.00 -0.78 10.85
N ASP A 117 10.22 -1.19 10.63
CA ASP A 117 11.41 -0.40 10.89
C ASP A 117 11.96 0.20 9.59
N VAL A 118 13.03 0.96 9.69
CA VAL A 118 13.70 1.46 8.51
C VAL A 118 14.49 0.34 7.85
N VAL A 119 14.17 0.02 6.62
CA VAL A 119 14.95 -0.90 5.81
C VAL A 119 15.86 -0.14 4.85
N VAL A 120 17.03 -0.67 4.61
CA VAL A 120 17.99 -0.15 3.63
C VAL A 120 18.04 -1.10 2.45
N VAL A 121 17.58 -0.62 1.30
CA VAL A 121 17.68 -1.35 0.04
C VAL A 121 18.95 -0.93 -0.68
N ASN A 122 19.81 -1.89 -0.96
CA ASN A 122 21.02 -1.67 -1.73
C ASN A 122 20.82 -2.25 -3.13
N VAL A 123 21.03 -1.42 -4.13
CA VAL A 123 20.81 -1.77 -5.53
C VAL A 123 22.09 -1.57 -6.32
N THR A 124 22.51 -2.59 -7.05
CA THR A 124 23.60 -2.54 -8.03
C THR A 124 23.12 -3.16 -9.34
N GLU A 125 23.90 -3.07 -10.39
CA GLU A 125 23.60 -3.74 -11.65
C GLU A 125 23.43 -5.25 -11.46
N ASP A 126 24.24 -5.87 -10.59
CA ASP A 126 24.34 -7.32 -10.43
C ASP A 126 23.46 -7.86 -9.29
N ALA A 127 23.13 -7.05 -8.28
CA ALA A 127 22.48 -7.54 -7.06
C ALA A 127 21.55 -6.51 -6.40
N ILE A 128 20.55 -7.06 -5.70
CA ILE A 128 19.72 -6.30 -4.76
C ILE A 128 19.71 -7.06 -3.44
N TRP A 129 19.89 -6.33 -2.34
CA TRP A 129 19.73 -6.88 -1.00
C TRP A 129 19.16 -5.88 -0.02
N ILE A 130 18.43 -6.38 0.95
CA ILE A 130 17.74 -5.62 1.97
C ILE A 130 18.41 -5.91 3.32
N ARG A 131 18.51 -4.91 4.16
CA ARG A 131 18.96 -5.03 5.54
C ARG A 131 18.16 -4.10 6.44
N ASP A 132 18.02 -4.48 7.69
CA ASP A 132 17.45 -3.59 8.70
C ASP A 132 18.43 -2.45 9.01
N ALA A 133 17.91 -1.26 9.23
CA ALA A 133 18.69 -0.16 9.73
C ALA A 133 18.83 -0.27 11.25
N ALA A 134 20.05 -0.11 11.77
CA ALA A 134 20.24 0.10 13.20
C ALA A 134 19.85 1.54 13.54
N LEU A 135 18.67 1.70 14.11
CA LEU A 135 18.21 3.00 14.58
C LEU A 135 18.71 3.24 16.01
N PRO A 136 19.12 4.47 16.38
CA PRO A 136 19.34 4.80 17.77
C PRO A 136 18.04 4.63 18.55
N ASP A 137 18.15 4.28 19.85
CA ASP A 137 17.00 4.20 20.75
C ASP A 137 16.27 5.56 20.77
N MET A 138 15.31 5.70 19.87
CA MET A 138 14.40 6.81 19.87
C MET A 138 13.25 6.41 20.79
N ALA A 139 13.10 7.10 21.91
CA ALA A 139 11.87 7.00 22.68
C ALA A 139 10.72 7.26 21.73
N GLY A 140 9.99 6.21 21.39
CA GLY A 140 8.92 6.29 20.40
C GLY A 140 7.94 7.38 20.79
N SER A 141 7.67 8.29 19.89
CA SER A 141 6.51 9.16 20.06
C SER A 141 5.28 8.27 20.24
N PRO A 142 4.48 8.47 21.29
CA PRO A 142 3.27 7.69 21.45
C PRO A 142 2.44 7.84 20.18
N ARG A 143 2.05 6.72 19.57
CA ARG A 143 1.14 6.75 18.44
C ARG A 143 -0.14 7.47 18.89
N PRO A 144 -0.67 8.44 18.13
CA PRO A 144 -1.94 9.04 18.46
C PRO A 144 -2.97 7.94 18.60
N ASN A 145 -3.77 8.00 19.65
CA ASN A 145 -4.90 7.09 19.80
C ASN A 145 -5.83 7.31 18.60
N PRO A 146 -6.13 6.28 17.79
CA PRO A 146 -7.05 6.44 16.66
C PRO A 146 -8.41 7.04 17.05
N MET A 147 -8.87 6.80 18.28
CA MET A 147 -10.10 7.38 18.81
C MET A 147 -10.00 8.91 19.02
N GLU A 148 -8.80 9.47 19.13
CA GLU A 148 -8.60 10.93 19.21
C GLU A 148 -8.74 11.62 17.86
N MET A 149 -8.66 10.86 16.75
CA MET A 149 -8.90 11.38 15.39
C MET A 149 -10.38 11.69 15.12
N PHE A 150 -11.28 11.14 15.93
CA PHE A 150 -12.72 11.36 15.84
C PHE A 150 -13.24 12.02 17.12
N PRO A 151 -13.25 13.36 17.21
CA PRO A 151 -13.84 14.05 18.35
C PRO A 151 -15.34 13.70 18.46
N GLY A 152 -15.68 12.92 19.46
CA GLY A 152 -17.04 12.42 19.67
C GLY A 152 -17.19 10.90 19.48
N GLY A 153 -16.12 10.22 19.06
CA GLY A 153 -16.11 8.77 18.84
C GLY A 153 -16.96 8.32 17.66
N VAL A 154 -17.01 7.01 17.47
CA VAL A 154 -17.78 6.37 16.37
C VAL A 154 -19.29 6.61 16.48
N ASP A 155 -19.79 6.89 17.67
CA ASP A 155 -21.21 7.17 17.92
C ASP A 155 -21.71 8.48 17.26
N THR A 156 -20.78 9.34 16.83
CA THR A 156 -21.12 10.59 16.12
C THR A 156 -21.02 10.47 14.60
N MET A 157 -20.64 9.30 14.10
CA MET A 157 -20.60 9.06 12.66
C MET A 157 -22.01 8.85 12.11
N PRO A 158 -22.36 9.42 10.98
CA PRO A 158 -23.65 9.17 10.36
C PRO A 158 -23.77 7.69 9.94
N ASP A 159 -24.95 7.11 10.08
CA ASP A 159 -25.24 5.73 9.67
C ASP A 159 -24.99 5.49 8.18
N GLU A 160 -25.10 6.54 7.39
CA GLU A 160 -24.77 6.53 5.94
C GLU A 160 -24.05 7.84 5.57
N MET A 161 -22.93 7.72 4.88
CA MET A 161 -22.30 8.88 4.28
C MET A 161 -22.91 9.11 2.89
N PRO A 162 -23.34 10.35 2.57
CA PRO A 162 -23.68 10.66 1.19
C PRO A 162 -22.41 10.43 0.35
N LEU A 163 -22.44 9.36 -0.45
CA LEU A 163 -21.35 9.10 -1.39
C LEU A 163 -21.17 10.34 -2.26
N PRO A 164 -19.95 10.84 -2.41
CA PRO A 164 -19.71 11.89 -3.38
C PRO A 164 -20.23 11.41 -4.73
N PRO A 165 -20.83 12.29 -5.56
CA PRO A 165 -21.35 11.88 -6.84
C PRO A 165 -20.25 11.18 -7.63
N VAL A 166 -20.38 9.86 -7.74
CA VAL A 166 -19.43 9.03 -8.51
C VAL A 166 -19.72 9.33 -9.98
N ASN A 167 -19.02 10.31 -10.52
CA ASN A 167 -19.09 10.64 -11.95
C ASN A 167 -18.40 9.59 -12.84
N ARG A 168 -18.16 8.37 -12.33
CA ARG A 168 -17.60 7.26 -13.11
C ARG A 168 -18.48 6.02 -12.94
N PRO A 169 -18.92 5.40 -14.03
CA PRO A 169 -19.60 4.11 -13.98
C PRO A 169 -18.69 3.07 -13.30
N ARG A 170 -19.25 2.22 -12.44
CA ARG A 170 -18.52 1.11 -11.80
C ARG A 170 -17.86 0.16 -12.81
N GLU A 171 -18.40 0.07 -14.01
CA GLU A 171 -17.84 -0.71 -15.12
C GLU A 171 -16.41 -0.26 -15.53
N SER A 172 -16.11 1.02 -15.38
CA SER A 172 -14.75 1.51 -15.68
C SER A 172 -13.70 1.17 -14.60
N GLN A 173 -14.11 0.67 -13.46
CA GLN A 173 -13.20 0.27 -12.38
C GLN A 173 -12.75 -1.19 -12.51
N GLN A 174 -13.58 -2.06 -13.12
CA GLN A 174 -13.21 -3.44 -13.41
C GLN A 174 -12.22 -3.56 -14.57
N ASP A 175 -12.25 -2.59 -15.49
CA ASP A 175 -11.31 -2.54 -16.64
C ASP A 175 -9.99 -1.83 -16.31
N ALA A 176 -9.81 -1.36 -15.07
CA ALA A 176 -8.57 -0.70 -14.63
C ALA A 176 -7.56 -1.66 -13.97
N TYR A 177 -7.95 -2.93 -13.80
CA TYR A 177 -7.10 -4.01 -13.29
C TYR A 177 -6.66 -4.93 -14.41
#